data_329e4a45d88de4d6116e832d9fb08009
#
_entry.id   329e4a45d88de4d6116e832d9fb08009
#
_cell.length_a   1.000
_cell.length_b   1.000
_cell.length_c   1.000
_cell.angle_alpha   90.00
_cell.angle_beta   90.00
_cell.angle_gamma   90.00
#
_symmetry.space_group_name_H-M   'P 1'
#
loop_
_entity.id
_entity.type
_entity.pdbx_description
1 polymer ?
#
loop_
_entity_poly.entity_id
_entity_poly.type
_entity_poly.pdbx_seq_one_letter_code
_entity_poly.pdbx_strand_id
1 'polypeptide(L)'
;MRASRTLRLLLVLPLLLLAACTAGPDDEGDDEPHRWPELAPGQRWQPPPGTGWQWQLTGKLDTSVKAPVYDVDGFNTTKEQVAVLKKAGRKTICYLSTGAWEDFRPDAEAFPQDLLGKGNGWEGERWLDIRRVAELEPLMAKRFDMCREKGFDAVEPDNMDGYQNTSGFPLTAADQLRYNRLIAKLAHDRGMAVGLKNDLDQIPQLVGDFDFAVNEQCAQYDECDRLAPFIEAGKAVFHAEYELSTSRFCVKSRAAKLSSIQKRYDLDAWRRTCP
;
A
#
# COMPACT_ATOMS: atom_id res chain seq x y z
N MET A 1 42.44 39.77 -80.92
CA MET A 1 42.12 39.91 -79.46
C MET A 1 41.63 38.53 -78.99
N ARG A 2 42.53 37.81 -78.26
CA ARG A 2 42.24 36.43 -77.85
C ARG A 2 41.71 36.43 -76.38
N ALA A 3 40.54 35.96 -76.14
CA ALA A 3 40.00 35.78 -74.80
C ALA A 3 40.34 34.35 -74.27
N SER A 4 41.08 34.34 -73.18
CA SER A 4 41.50 33.13 -72.48
C SER A 4 40.37 32.60 -71.61
N ARG A 5 39.91 31.36 -71.82
CA ARG A 5 38.96 30.69 -70.95
C ARG A 5 39.73 29.86 -69.91
N THR A 6 39.64 30.24 -68.69
CA THR A 6 40.12 29.44 -67.55
C THR A 6 39.06 28.42 -67.16
N LEU A 7 39.42 27.16 -67.25
CA LEU A 7 38.61 26.00 -66.85
C LEU A 7 38.76 25.81 -65.34
N ARG A 8 37.68 26.01 -64.57
CA ARG A 8 37.66 25.68 -63.16
C ARG A 8 37.20 24.23 -62.99
N LEU A 9 38.11 23.42 -62.50
CA LEU A 9 37.86 22.02 -62.11
C LEU A 9 37.14 22.01 -60.77
N LEU A 10 35.87 21.57 -60.75
CA LEU A 10 35.08 21.32 -59.54
C LEU A 10 35.43 19.93 -59.03
N LEU A 11 36.16 19.88 -57.91
CA LEU A 11 36.34 18.65 -57.15
C LEU A 11 35.04 18.32 -56.40
N VAL A 12 34.32 17.28 -56.78
CA VAL A 12 33.20 16.72 -56.04
C VAL A 12 33.76 15.71 -55.05
N LEU A 13 33.73 16.05 -53.76
CA LEU A 13 34.08 15.16 -52.67
C LEU A 13 32.84 14.35 -52.30
N PRO A 14 32.88 13.00 -52.28
CA PRO A 14 31.73 12.20 -51.83
C PRO A 14 31.62 12.33 -50.30
N LEU A 15 30.49 12.84 -49.84
CA LEU A 15 30.09 12.86 -48.41
C LEU A 15 29.67 11.43 -48.01
N LEU A 16 30.55 10.72 -47.33
CA LEU A 16 30.20 9.48 -46.64
C LEU A 16 29.30 9.83 -45.45
N LEU A 17 28.00 9.57 -45.60
CA LEU A 17 27.05 9.54 -44.50
C LEU A 17 27.31 8.29 -43.65
N LEU A 18 28.05 8.45 -42.57
CA LEU A 18 28.09 7.52 -41.46
C LEU A 18 26.72 7.58 -40.76
N ALA A 19 25.87 6.59 -41.01
CA ALA A 19 24.69 6.34 -40.20
C ALA A 19 25.16 5.90 -38.80
N ALA A 20 25.22 6.84 -37.87
CA ALA A 20 25.33 6.55 -36.45
C ALA A 20 23.99 5.92 -36.01
N CYS A 21 23.97 4.62 -35.80
CA CYS A 21 22.92 4.00 -34.99
C CYS A 21 23.04 4.60 -33.59
N THR A 22 22.21 5.59 -33.28
CA THR A 22 21.98 5.98 -31.91
C THR A 22 21.18 4.85 -31.28
N ALA A 23 21.85 3.97 -30.53
CA ALA A 23 21.18 3.17 -29.50
C ALA A 23 20.40 4.17 -28.63
N GLY A 24 19.08 3.96 -28.51
CA GLY A 24 18.27 4.71 -27.56
C GLY A 24 18.85 4.52 -26.17
N PRO A 25 18.61 5.46 -25.24
CA PRO A 25 19.04 5.26 -23.90
C PRO A 25 18.36 3.99 -23.38
N ASP A 26 19.18 2.95 -23.13
CA ASP A 26 18.78 1.83 -22.32
C ASP A 26 18.30 2.46 -21.00
N ASP A 27 17.02 2.27 -20.69
CA ASP A 27 16.42 2.63 -19.41
C ASP A 27 16.99 1.67 -18.33
N GLU A 28 18.29 1.81 -18.07
CA GLU A 28 18.92 1.31 -16.86
C GLU A 28 18.39 2.18 -15.72
N GLY A 29 17.14 1.88 -15.30
CA GLY A 29 16.54 2.49 -14.14
C GLY A 29 17.50 2.33 -12.96
N ASP A 30 17.99 3.45 -12.46
CA ASP A 30 18.90 3.57 -11.34
C ASP A 30 18.49 2.61 -10.21
N ASP A 31 19.34 1.62 -9.91
CA ASP A 31 19.22 0.71 -8.77
C ASP A 31 19.56 1.41 -7.43
N GLU A 32 19.52 2.75 -7.39
CA GLU A 32 19.67 3.46 -6.13
C GLU A 32 18.48 3.18 -5.21
N PRO A 33 18.74 2.82 -3.95
CA PRO A 33 17.70 2.62 -2.97
C PRO A 33 16.88 3.91 -2.79
N HIS A 34 15.56 3.79 -2.78
CA HIS A 34 14.68 4.94 -2.55
C HIS A 34 15.05 5.65 -1.25
N ARG A 35 15.38 6.94 -1.34
CA ARG A 35 15.75 7.74 -0.16
C ARG A 35 14.51 8.44 0.40
N TRP A 36 14.06 7.96 1.53
CA TRP A 36 13.02 8.64 2.29
C TRP A 36 13.59 9.86 3.00
N PRO A 37 12.81 10.95 3.14
CA PRO A 37 13.19 12.06 4.01
C PRO A 37 13.47 11.56 5.42
N GLU A 38 14.50 12.13 6.06
CA GLU A 38 14.75 11.88 7.47
C GLU A 38 13.62 12.46 8.32
N LEU A 39 13.07 11.62 9.21
CA LEU A 39 11.98 12.03 10.09
C LEU A 39 12.53 12.77 11.30
N ALA A 40 11.90 13.89 11.66
CA ALA A 40 12.22 14.56 12.92
C ALA A 40 11.92 13.64 14.13
N PRO A 41 12.62 13.81 15.25
CA PRO A 41 12.33 13.03 16.46
C PRO A 41 10.84 13.07 16.82
N GLY A 42 10.23 11.90 17.00
CA GLY A 42 8.80 11.74 17.30
C GLY A 42 7.86 11.87 16.09
N GLN A 43 8.36 12.16 14.91
CA GLN A 43 7.58 12.15 13.68
C GLN A 43 7.40 10.73 13.15
N ARG A 44 6.17 10.38 12.78
CA ARG A 44 5.86 9.11 12.10
C ARG A 44 5.99 9.25 10.59
N TRP A 45 6.22 8.12 9.93
CA TRP A 45 6.22 8.07 8.48
C TRP A 45 4.83 8.34 7.92
N GLN A 46 4.74 9.27 6.99
CA GLN A 46 3.52 9.58 6.26
C GLN A 46 3.84 9.58 4.77
N PRO A 47 3.43 8.54 4.03
CA PRO A 47 3.70 8.47 2.59
C PRO A 47 2.93 9.55 1.82
N PRO A 48 3.58 10.25 0.87
CA PRO A 48 2.89 11.22 0.03
C PRO A 48 2.03 10.53 -1.04
N PRO A 49 0.99 11.22 -1.58
CA PRO A 49 0.19 10.73 -2.69
C PRO A 49 1.03 10.25 -3.87
N GLY A 50 0.61 9.17 -4.53
CA GLY A 50 1.30 8.58 -5.67
C GLY A 50 2.52 7.72 -5.31
N THR A 51 2.80 7.49 -4.02
CA THR A 51 3.86 6.58 -3.58
C THR A 51 3.61 5.16 -4.11
N GLY A 52 4.57 4.59 -4.85
CA GLY A 52 4.48 3.21 -5.35
C GLY A 52 4.53 2.18 -4.22
N TRP A 53 3.87 1.04 -4.40
CA TRP A 53 3.84 -0.01 -3.38
C TRP A 53 3.72 -1.41 -3.97
N GLN A 54 4.10 -2.41 -3.16
CA GLN A 54 3.83 -3.83 -3.37
C GLN A 54 2.97 -4.32 -2.22
N TRP A 55 1.92 -5.05 -2.52
CA TRP A 55 1.06 -5.72 -1.56
C TRP A 55 1.19 -7.23 -1.75
N GLN A 56 1.79 -7.91 -0.78
CA GLN A 56 1.99 -9.35 -0.87
C GLN A 56 1.73 -10.01 0.48
N LEU A 57 0.62 -10.72 0.59
CA LEU A 57 0.20 -11.38 1.83
C LEU A 57 0.41 -12.90 1.78
N THR A 58 0.59 -13.46 0.58
CA THR A 58 0.75 -14.92 0.41
C THR A 58 2.02 -15.30 -0.35
N GLY A 59 2.41 -16.57 -0.20
CA GLY A 59 3.56 -17.14 -0.88
C GLY A 59 4.90 -16.69 -0.30
N LYS A 60 5.98 -17.07 -0.98
CA LYS A 60 7.33 -16.63 -0.60
C LYS A 60 7.50 -15.15 -0.95
N LEU A 61 7.92 -14.34 0.00
CA LEU A 61 8.17 -12.92 -0.20
C LEU A 61 9.15 -12.69 -1.37
N ASP A 62 8.70 -11.94 -2.37
CA ASP A 62 9.50 -11.55 -3.52
C ASP A 62 10.09 -10.15 -3.30
N THR A 63 11.35 -10.11 -2.94
CA THR A 63 12.08 -8.86 -2.72
C THR A 63 12.63 -8.25 -4.00
N SER A 64 12.47 -8.89 -5.17
CA SER A 64 12.93 -8.37 -6.46
C SER A 64 11.99 -7.32 -7.05
N VAL A 65 10.73 -7.25 -6.60
CA VAL A 65 9.76 -6.27 -7.07
C VAL A 65 10.23 -4.86 -6.73
N LYS A 66 10.37 -4.02 -7.74
CA LYS A 66 10.80 -2.62 -7.56
C LYS A 66 9.64 -1.78 -7.02
N ALA A 67 9.58 -1.61 -5.69
CA ALA A 67 8.62 -0.75 -5.00
C ALA A 67 9.26 -0.12 -3.77
N PRO A 68 9.00 1.18 -3.50
CA PRO A 68 9.54 1.84 -2.32
C PRO A 68 8.82 1.42 -1.02
N VAL A 69 7.61 0.88 -1.12
CA VAL A 69 6.82 0.39 0.01
C VAL A 69 6.42 -1.07 -0.20
N TYR A 70 6.54 -1.86 0.85
CA TYR A 70 6.06 -3.24 0.90
C TYR A 70 5.06 -3.41 2.03
N ASP A 71 3.86 -3.84 1.67
CA ASP A 71 2.83 -4.25 2.60
C ASP A 71 2.75 -5.78 2.59
N VAL A 72 3.02 -6.38 3.73
CA VAL A 72 3.24 -7.82 3.84
C VAL A 72 2.63 -8.37 5.13
N ASP A 73 2.24 -9.66 5.11
CA ASP A 73 1.65 -10.33 6.26
C ASP A 73 2.57 -10.27 7.49
N GLY A 74 2.05 -9.70 8.57
CA GLY A 74 2.82 -9.45 9.79
C GLY A 74 3.23 -10.72 10.52
N PHE A 75 2.43 -11.77 10.52
CA PHE A 75 2.74 -13.03 11.18
C PHE A 75 3.77 -13.84 10.41
N ASN A 76 3.59 -13.96 9.08
CA ASN A 76 4.40 -14.83 8.22
C ASN A 76 5.72 -14.19 7.80
N THR A 77 5.84 -12.87 7.84
CA THR A 77 7.10 -12.17 7.49
C THR A 77 8.02 -12.13 8.70
N THR A 78 9.26 -12.59 8.52
CA THR A 78 10.25 -12.61 9.61
C THR A 78 10.94 -11.26 9.81
N LYS A 79 11.55 -11.06 10.97
CA LYS A 79 12.35 -9.87 11.27
C LYS A 79 13.51 -9.69 10.28
N GLU A 80 14.12 -10.78 9.86
CA GLU A 80 15.22 -10.77 8.87
C GLU A 80 14.75 -10.33 7.50
N GLN A 81 13.56 -10.77 7.07
CA GLN A 81 12.94 -10.33 5.81
C GLN A 81 12.62 -8.83 5.83
N VAL A 82 12.06 -8.34 6.94
CA VAL A 82 11.84 -6.89 7.15
C VAL A 82 13.16 -6.13 7.07
N ALA A 83 14.21 -6.63 7.73
CA ALA A 83 15.53 -5.99 7.71
C ALA A 83 16.13 -5.95 6.29
N VAL A 84 15.93 -6.99 5.47
CA VAL A 84 16.36 -7.02 4.06
C VAL A 84 15.66 -5.92 3.26
N LEU A 85 14.34 -5.78 3.39
CA LEU A 85 13.58 -4.73 2.71
C LEU A 85 14.06 -3.34 3.14
N LYS A 86 14.25 -3.12 4.44
CA LYS A 86 14.73 -1.83 4.97
C LYS A 86 16.15 -1.50 4.53
N LYS A 87 17.05 -2.48 4.47
CA LYS A 87 18.41 -2.30 3.95
C LYS A 87 18.41 -1.86 2.48
N ALA A 88 17.40 -2.28 1.71
CA ALA A 88 17.18 -1.83 0.33
C ALA A 88 16.45 -0.47 0.24
N GLY A 89 16.35 0.30 1.33
CA GLY A 89 15.72 1.63 1.37
C GLY A 89 14.18 1.60 1.31
N ARG A 90 13.55 0.45 1.55
CA ARG A 90 12.10 0.29 1.46
C ARG A 90 11.43 0.52 2.80
N LYS A 91 10.24 1.12 2.78
CA LYS A 91 9.34 1.16 3.93
C LYS A 91 8.49 -0.09 3.97
N THR A 92 8.16 -0.55 5.17
CA THR A 92 7.45 -1.80 5.40
C THR A 92 6.18 -1.58 6.21
N ILE A 93 5.06 -2.09 5.70
CA ILE A 93 3.76 -2.09 6.36
C ILE A 93 3.46 -3.51 6.83
N CYS A 94 3.02 -3.63 8.07
CA CYS A 94 2.63 -4.88 8.71
C CYS A 94 1.13 -5.08 8.53
N TYR A 95 0.71 -5.95 7.62
CA TYR A 95 -0.68 -6.35 7.51
C TYR A 95 -1.07 -7.27 8.66
N LEU A 96 -2.18 -6.99 9.30
CA LEU A 96 -2.86 -7.89 10.23
C LEU A 96 -4.35 -7.53 10.37
N SER A 97 -5.20 -8.54 10.51
CA SER A 97 -6.61 -8.31 10.77
C SER A 97 -6.81 -7.77 12.18
N THR A 98 -7.63 -6.73 12.33
CA THR A 98 -8.01 -6.16 13.63
C THR A 98 -9.51 -6.22 13.89
N GLY A 99 -10.32 -6.31 12.83
CA GLY A 99 -11.78 -6.43 12.94
C GLY A 99 -12.30 -7.85 12.74
N ALA A 100 -11.42 -8.80 12.38
CA ALA A 100 -11.77 -10.21 12.28
C ALA A 100 -10.75 -11.10 13.01
N TRP A 101 -11.25 -12.21 13.52
CA TRP A 101 -10.48 -13.32 14.03
C TRP A 101 -10.18 -14.29 12.89
N GLU A 102 -8.98 -14.90 12.93
CA GLU A 102 -8.47 -15.83 11.94
C GLU A 102 -8.01 -17.09 12.67
N ASP A 103 -8.61 -18.26 12.37
CA ASP A 103 -8.37 -19.53 13.08
C ASP A 103 -6.95 -20.06 12.89
N PHE A 104 -6.29 -19.67 11.83
CA PHE A 104 -4.94 -20.08 11.45
C PHE A 104 -3.82 -19.21 12.07
N ARG A 105 -4.15 -18.19 12.84
CA ARG A 105 -3.15 -17.33 13.49
C ARG A 105 -2.63 -17.96 14.79
N PRO A 106 -1.33 -17.77 15.11
CA PRO A 106 -0.75 -18.34 16.32
C PRO A 106 -1.42 -17.90 17.63
N ASP A 107 -2.10 -16.76 17.62
CA ASP A 107 -2.79 -16.19 18.78
C ASP A 107 -4.31 -16.45 18.78
N ALA A 108 -4.82 -17.28 17.87
CA ALA A 108 -6.25 -17.53 17.70
C ALA A 108 -6.93 -18.00 19.01
N GLU A 109 -6.26 -18.86 19.79
CA GLU A 109 -6.80 -19.41 21.05
C GLU A 109 -6.90 -18.36 22.17
N ALA A 110 -6.24 -17.22 22.02
CA ALA A 110 -6.32 -16.13 23.01
C ALA A 110 -7.64 -15.34 22.95
N PHE A 111 -8.42 -15.51 21.88
CA PHE A 111 -9.68 -14.81 21.69
C PHE A 111 -10.84 -15.57 22.31
N PRO A 112 -11.57 -14.99 23.29
CA PRO A 112 -12.80 -15.56 23.83
C PRO A 112 -13.83 -15.86 22.74
N GLN A 113 -14.47 -17.02 22.80
CA GLN A 113 -15.40 -17.49 21.77
C GLN A 113 -16.64 -16.58 21.59
N ASP A 114 -17.05 -15.88 22.63
CA ASP A 114 -18.16 -14.95 22.61
C ASP A 114 -17.81 -13.57 21.99
N LEU A 115 -16.54 -13.34 21.64
CA LEU A 115 -16.10 -12.23 20.77
C LEU A 115 -16.29 -12.54 19.29
N LEU A 116 -16.49 -13.82 18.91
CA LEU A 116 -16.46 -14.27 17.53
C LEU A 116 -17.87 -14.26 16.91
N GLY A 117 -18.08 -13.43 15.93
CA GLY A 117 -19.33 -13.28 15.20
C GLY A 117 -19.51 -14.27 14.05
N LYS A 118 -20.17 -13.82 12.98
CA LYS A 118 -20.32 -14.56 11.74
C LYS A 118 -19.04 -14.52 10.90
N GLY A 119 -18.91 -15.46 9.96
CA GLY A 119 -17.86 -15.41 8.95
C GLY A 119 -17.90 -14.11 8.13
N ASN A 120 -16.74 -13.62 7.73
CA ASN A 120 -16.61 -12.40 6.93
C ASN A 120 -16.54 -12.67 5.40
N GLY A 121 -16.66 -13.92 4.99
CA GLY A 121 -16.58 -14.36 3.59
C GLY A 121 -15.28 -15.10 3.26
N TRP A 122 -14.27 -15.04 4.11
CA TRP A 122 -13.04 -15.80 3.99
C TRP A 122 -13.05 -17.04 4.88
N GLU A 123 -12.51 -18.15 4.38
CA GLU A 123 -12.44 -19.41 5.13
C GLU A 123 -11.56 -19.24 6.38
N GLY A 124 -12.05 -19.68 7.52
CA GLY A 124 -11.33 -19.56 8.79
C GLY A 124 -11.45 -18.20 9.49
N GLU A 125 -12.20 -17.24 8.91
CA GLU A 125 -12.31 -15.90 9.46
C GLU A 125 -13.72 -15.58 9.99
N ARG A 126 -13.76 -14.82 11.08
CA ARG A 126 -15.01 -14.37 11.73
C ARG A 126 -14.89 -12.95 12.24
N TRP A 127 -15.93 -12.14 12.03
CA TRP A 127 -16.00 -10.79 12.58
C TRP A 127 -15.83 -10.78 14.10
N LEU A 128 -15.19 -9.74 14.64
CA LEU A 128 -15.04 -9.49 16.07
C LEU A 128 -16.13 -8.56 16.60
N ASP A 129 -16.55 -8.76 17.86
CA ASP A 129 -17.38 -7.80 18.58
C ASP A 129 -16.54 -6.60 19.05
N ILE A 130 -16.32 -5.65 18.16
CA ILE A 130 -15.51 -4.46 18.41
C ILE A 130 -16.07 -3.51 19.48
N ARG A 131 -17.27 -3.78 20.02
CA ARG A 131 -17.82 -3.05 21.17
C ARG A 131 -17.08 -3.42 22.45
N ARG A 132 -16.50 -4.63 22.52
CA ARG A 132 -15.77 -5.14 23.69
C ARG A 132 -14.30 -4.72 23.68
N VAL A 133 -14.11 -3.41 23.64
CA VAL A 133 -12.79 -2.76 23.50
C VAL A 133 -11.80 -3.24 24.57
N ALA A 134 -12.25 -3.32 25.84
CA ALA A 134 -11.38 -3.70 26.96
C ALA A 134 -10.77 -5.10 26.84
N GLU A 135 -11.42 -6.01 26.10
CA GLU A 135 -10.93 -7.36 25.85
C GLU A 135 -10.08 -7.44 24.58
N LEU A 136 -10.43 -6.65 23.55
CA LEU A 136 -9.70 -6.63 22.29
C LEU A 136 -8.40 -5.83 22.36
N GLU A 137 -8.37 -4.74 23.12
CA GLU A 137 -7.22 -3.85 23.23
C GLU A 137 -5.92 -4.61 23.60
N PRO A 138 -5.86 -5.47 24.64
CA PRO A 138 -4.63 -6.18 24.98
C PRO A 138 -4.22 -7.23 23.92
N LEU A 139 -5.17 -7.79 23.18
CA LEU A 139 -4.89 -8.73 22.08
C LEU A 139 -4.28 -8.00 20.90
N MET A 140 -4.90 -6.89 20.48
CA MET A 140 -4.39 -6.04 19.41
C MET A 140 -3.04 -5.41 19.77
N ALA A 141 -2.88 -4.96 21.01
CA ALA A 141 -1.61 -4.43 21.50
C ALA A 141 -0.45 -5.42 21.29
N LYS A 142 -0.64 -6.71 21.59
CA LYS A 142 0.36 -7.76 21.34
C LYS A 142 0.68 -7.94 19.86
N ARG A 143 -0.33 -7.89 18.98
CA ARG A 143 -0.14 -7.94 17.51
C ARG A 143 0.70 -6.75 17.03
N PHE A 144 0.43 -5.56 17.54
CA PHE A 144 1.19 -4.35 17.20
C PHE A 144 2.61 -4.38 17.79
N ASP A 145 2.81 -4.93 19.00
CA ASP A 145 4.14 -5.15 19.58
C ASP A 145 4.98 -6.08 18.69
N MET A 146 4.39 -7.17 18.19
CA MET A 146 5.04 -8.06 17.22
C MET A 146 5.49 -7.31 15.95
N CYS A 147 4.65 -6.47 15.35
CA CYS A 147 5.01 -5.67 14.18
C CYS A 147 6.21 -4.75 14.49
N ARG A 148 6.16 -4.03 15.62
CA ARG A 148 7.25 -3.16 16.07
C ARG A 148 8.55 -3.93 16.30
N GLU A 149 8.50 -5.08 16.99
CA GLU A 149 9.67 -5.92 17.29
C GLU A 149 10.32 -6.51 16.04
N LYS A 150 9.52 -6.79 15.00
CA LYS A 150 10.02 -7.18 13.68
C LYS A 150 10.61 -5.99 12.91
N GLY A 151 10.37 -4.75 13.34
CA GLY A 151 10.96 -3.54 12.77
C GLY A 151 10.16 -2.89 11.65
N PHE A 152 8.87 -3.17 11.54
CA PHE A 152 7.97 -2.52 10.59
C PHE A 152 7.86 -1.00 10.84
N ASP A 153 7.65 -0.24 9.77
CA ASP A 153 7.49 1.22 9.82
C ASP A 153 6.02 1.62 10.04
N ALA A 154 5.09 0.77 9.65
CA ALA A 154 3.65 1.04 9.68
C ALA A 154 2.84 -0.26 9.87
N VAL A 155 1.53 -0.08 10.10
CA VAL A 155 0.54 -1.16 10.16
C VAL A 155 -0.60 -0.89 9.17
N GLU A 156 -1.04 -1.92 8.47
CA GLU A 156 -2.34 -2.01 7.81
C GLU A 156 -3.26 -2.88 8.67
N PRO A 157 -4.14 -2.29 9.47
CA PRO A 157 -5.17 -3.02 10.19
C PRO A 157 -6.34 -3.33 9.25
N ASP A 158 -6.67 -4.58 9.05
CA ASP A 158 -7.75 -4.99 8.17
C ASP A 158 -9.09 -5.17 8.90
N ASN A 159 -10.19 -5.23 8.14
CA ASN A 159 -11.56 -5.41 8.61
C ASN A 159 -12.06 -4.26 9.51
N MET A 160 -11.81 -3.02 9.07
CA MET A 160 -12.09 -1.79 9.81
C MET A 160 -13.51 -1.23 9.61
N ASP A 161 -14.42 -1.99 8.99
CA ASP A 161 -15.76 -1.56 8.58
C ASP A 161 -16.87 -2.57 8.95
N GLY A 162 -16.64 -3.38 9.98
CA GLY A 162 -17.54 -4.46 10.40
C GLY A 162 -18.99 -4.01 10.65
N TYR A 163 -19.24 -2.73 11.00
CA TYR A 163 -20.57 -2.18 11.21
C TYR A 163 -21.44 -2.13 9.95
N GLN A 164 -20.82 -2.10 8.77
CA GLN A 164 -21.51 -2.16 7.47
C GLN A 164 -21.79 -3.60 7.04
N ASN A 165 -21.26 -4.57 7.76
CA ASN A 165 -21.28 -5.98 7.40
C ASN A 165 -22.21 -6.80 8.30
N THR A 166 -22.59 -7.98 7.83
CA THR A 166 -23.39 -8.93 8.63
C THR A 166 -22.49 -9.63 9.66
N SER A 167 -21.94 -8.87 10.59
CA SER A 167 -20.95 -9.34 11.57
C SER A 167 -21.50 -10.35 12.58
N GLY A 168 -22.82 -10.41 12.77
CA GLY A 168 -23.46 -11.19 13.84
C GLY A 168 -23.68 -10.39 15.13
N PHE A 169 -23.20 -9.17 15.17
CA PHE A 169 -23.35 -8.22 16.27
C PHE A 169 -24.07 -6.95 15.81
N PRO A 170 -24.83 -6.27 16.67
CA PRO A 170 -25.45 -5.00 16.35
C PRO A 170 -24.43 -3.86 16.47
N LEU A 171 -23.38 -3.90 15.62
CA LEU A 171 -22.36 -2.87 15.57
C LEU A 171 -22.94 -1.57 15.00
N THR A 172 -22.57 -0.45 15.59
CA THR A 172 -22.94 0.88 15.11
C THR A 172 -21.73 1.62 14.50
N ALA A 173 -21.99 2.62 13.67
CA ALA A 173 -20.95 3.52 13.16
C ALA A 173 -20.13 4.16 14.30
N ALA A 174 -20.77 4.48 15.43
CA ALA A 174 -20.08 5.02 16.61
C ALA A 174 -19.16 4.00 17.28
N ASP A 175 -19.53 2.71 17.31
CA ASP A 175 -18.67 1.63 17.81
C ASP A 175 -17.43 1.49 16.92
N GLN A 176 -17.63 1.46 15.60
CA GLN A 176 -16.54 1.37 14.63
C GLN A 176 -15.58 2.55 14.75
N LEU A 177 -16.10 3.76 14.77
CA LEU A 177 -15.29 4.97 14.89
C LEU A 177 -14.44 4.97 16.18
N ARG A 178 -15.01 4.55 17.30
CA ARG A 178 -14.29 4.40 18.57
C ARG A 178 -13.19 3.35 18.47
N TYR A 179 -13.50 2.20 17.86
CA TYR A 179 -12.54 1.11 17.70
C TYR A 179 -11.41 1.49 16.75
N ASN A 180 -11.71 2.08 15.60
CA ASN A 180 -10.72 2.52 14.62
C ASN A 180 -9.73 3.53 15.20
N ARG A 181 -10.22 4.45 16.06
CA ARG A 181 -9.34 5.38 16.80
C ARG A 181 -8.45 4.68 17.82
N LEU A 182 -8.95 3.66 18.51
CA LEU A 182 -8.10 2.84 19.39
C LEU A 182 -6.99 2.16 18.59
N ILE A 183 -7.33 1.54 17.46
CA ILE A 183 -6.36 0.86 16.58
C ILE A 183 -5.28 1.84 16.10
N ALA A 184 -5.68 3.03 15.66
CA ALA A 184 -4.73 4.08 15.29
C ALA A 184 -3.81 4.47 16.46
N LYS A 185 -4.38 4.67 17.65
CA LYS A 185 -3.60 4.96 18.86
C LYS A 185 -2.59 3.88 19.20
N LEU A 186 -2.95 2.60 19.10
CA LEU A 186 -2.04 1.47 19.37
C LEU A 186 -0.80 1.48 18.49
N ALA A 187 -0.95 1.82 17.20
CA ALA A 187 0.17 1.99 16.28
C ALA A 187 1.04 3.20 16.65
N HIS A 188 0.39 4.33 16.88
CA HIS A 188 1.05 5.60 17.21
C HIS A 188 1.84 5.55 18.52
N ASP A 189 1.30 4.91 19.57
CA ASP A 189 2.00 4.70 20.86
C ASP A 189 3.29 3.88 20.68
N ARG A 190 3.41 3.12 19.59
CA ARG A 190 4.59 2.31 19.22
C ARG A 190 5.51 2.98 18.19
N GLY A 191 5.19 4.23 17.82
CA GLY A 191 5.95 5.00 16.83
C GLY A 191 5.79 4.52 15.39
N MET A 192 4.80 3.65 15.11
CA MET A 192 4.46 3.19 13.77
C MET A 192 3.38 4.08 13.15
N ALA A 193 3.44 4.26 11.83
CA ALA A 193 2.34 4.81 11.06
C ALA A 193 1.19 3.80 10.95
N VAL A 194 0.00 4.27 10.57
CA VAL A 194 -1.17 3.40 10.42
C VAL A 194 -2.03 3.80 9.22
N GLY A 195 -2.47 2.80 8.45
CA GLY A 195 -3.39 2.94 7.34
C GLY A 195 -4.84 2.70 7.75
N LEU A 196 -5.78 3.47 7.20
CA LEU A 196 -7.20 3.16 7.27
C LEU A 196 -7.54 2.19 6.13
N LYS A 197 -7.98 0.97 6.46
CA LYS A 197 -8.46 0.02 5.45
C LYS A 197 -9.93 0.26 5.16
N ASN A 198 -10.24 0.55 3.89
CA ASN A 198 -11.61 0.79 3.42
C ASN A 198 -12.38 1.81 4.29
N ASP A 199 -13.51 1.45 4.90
CA ASP A 199 -14.32 2.29 5.79
C ASP A 199 -14.58 3.72 5.26
N LEU A 200 -14.99 3.80 3.99
CA LEU A 200 -15.10 5.05 3.24
C LEU A 200 -16.06 6.05 3.89
N ASP A 201 -17.12 5.55 4.58
CA ASP A 201 -18.12 6.42 5.22
C ASP A 201 -17.56 7.23 6.39
N GLN A 202 -16.51 6.73 7.05
CA GLN A 202 -15.93 7.37 8.22
C GLN A 202 -14.63 8.15 7.90
N ILE A 203 -14.17 8.17 6.65
CA ILE A 203 -12.97 8.92 6.25
C ILE A 203 -13.00 10.38 6.75
N PRO A 204 -14.09 11.15 6.63
CA PRO A 204 -14.11 12.54 7.11
C PRO A 204 -13.79 12.69 8.60
N GLN A 205 -14.13 11.68 9.43
CA GLN A 205 -13.89 11.69 10.87
C GLN A 205 -12.53 11.08 11.24
N LEU A 206 -11.94 10.24 10.36
CA LEU A 206 -10.74 9.43 10.65
C LEU A 206 -9.47 9.91 9.93
N VAL A 207 -9.59 10.72 8.89
CA VAL A 207 -8.42 11.17 8.11
C VAL A 207 -7.36 11.86 8.98
N GLY A 208 -7.74 12.49 10.10
CA GLY A 208 -6.82 13.09 11.06
C GLY A 208 -6.09 12.05 11.93
N ASP A 209 -6.68 10.89 12.13
CA ASP A 209 -6.18 9.83 13.01
C ASP A 209 -5.28 8.81 12.28
N PHE A 210 -5.30 8.76 10.94
CA PHE A 210 -4.56 7.80 10.13
C PHE A 210 -3.53 8.50 9.24
N ASP A 211 -2.40 7.84 8.98
CA ASP A 211 -1.26 8.41 8.24
C ASP A 211 -1.35 8.14 6.73
N PHE A 212 -2.13 7.17 6.29
CA PHE A 212 -2.44 6.82 4.90
C PHE A 212 -3.75 6.03 4.84
N ALA A 213 -4.20 5.68 3.64
CA ALA A 213 -5.31 4.75 3.44
C ALA A 213 -4.89 3.56 2.60
N VAL A 214 -5.51 2.40 2.82
CA VAL A 214 -5.50 1.24 1.92
C VAL A 214 -6.93 0.96 1.50
N ASN A 215 -7.17 0.90 0.20
CA ASN A 215 -8.52 0.71 -0.34
C ASN A 215 -8.53 -0.34 -1.44
N GLU A 216 -9.60 -1.10 -1.46
CA GLU A 216 -9.87 -2.12 -2.47
C GLU A 216 -11.06 -1.72 -3.33
N GLN A 217 -10.90 -1.89 -4.65
CA GLN A 217 -11.98 -1.87 -5.64
C GLN A 217 -12.79 -0.56 -5.75
N CYS A 218 -12.25 0.58 -5.31
CA CYS A 218 -12.99 1.84 -5.41
C CYS A 218 -13.35 2.21 -6.85
N ALA A 219 -12.54 1.81 -7.85
CA ALA A 219 -12.87 2.09 -9.24
C ALA A 219 -13.93 1.13 -9.77
N GLN A 220 -13.97 -0.11 -9.30
CA GLN A 220 -15.01 -1.07 -9.62
C GLN A 220 -16.37 -0.60 -9.13
N TYR A 221 -16.44 -0.01 -7.95
CA TYR A 221 -17.67 0.47 -7.32
C TYR A 221 -17.96 1.96 -7.57
N ASP A 222 -17.11 2.64 -8.36
CA ASP A 222 -17.21 4.08 -8.71
C ASP A 222 -17.28 5.00 -7.48
N GLU A 223 -16.46 4.73 -6.47
CA GLU A 223 -16.43 5.42 -5.17
C GLU A 223 -15.06 6.02 -4.79
N CYS A 224 -14.08 6.05 -5.75
CA CYS A 224 -12.74 6.56 -5.48
C CYS A 224 -12.70 8.02 -5.01
N ASP A 225 -13.69 8.83 -5.39
CA ASP A 225 -13.77 10.24 -4.97
C ASP A 225 -13.90 10.40 -3.45
N ARG A 226 -14.38 9.37 -2.76
CA ARG A 226 -14.50 9.34 -1.29
C ARG A 226 -13.16 9.32 -0.57
N LEU A 227 -12.09 8.94 -1.28
CA LEU A 227 -10.71 8.91 -0.78
C LEU A 227 -10.00 10.26 -0.86
N ALA A 228 -10.61 11.26 -1.51
CA ALA A 228 -10.04 12.60 -1.70
C ALA A 228 -9.53 13.26 -0.41
N PRO A 229 -10.17 13.13 0.78
CA PRO A 229 -9.67 13.74 2.00
C PRO A 229 -8.25 13.31 2.39
N PHE A 230 -7.84 12.06 2.12
CA PHE A 230 -6.45 11.62 2.34
C PHE A 230 -5.50 12.33 1.39
N ILE A 231 -5.84 12.43 0.11
CA ILE A 231 -5.03 13.11 -0.91
C ILE A 231 -4.88 14.61 -0.59
N GLU A 232 -5.97 15.26 -0.19
CA GLU A 232 -5.99 16.67 0.23
C GLU A 232 -5.15 16.91 1.48
N ALA A 233 -5.11 15.93 2.39
CA ALA A 233 -4.24 15.95 3.58
C ALA A 233 -2.77 15.61 3.26
N GLY A 234 -2.40 15.41 1.98
CA GLY A 234 -1.04 15.04 1.58
C GLY A 234 -0.65 13.60 1.92
N LYS A 235 -1.63 12.72 2.16
CA LYS A 235 -1.45 11.33 2.55
C LYS A 235 -1.70 10.39 1.38
N ALA A 236 -0.90 9.31 1.26
CA ALA A 236 -1.09 8.31 0.23
C ALA A 236 -2.41 7.54 0.40
N VAL A 237 -2.97 7.15 -0.73
CA VAL A 237 -3.99 6.11 -0.81
C VAL A 237 -3.41 4.95 -1.61
N PHE A 238 -3.08 3.87 -0.96
CA PHE A 238 -2.70 2.60 -1.57
C PHE A 238 -3.96 1.88 -2.04
N HIS A 239 -4.13 1.77 -3.34
CA HIS A 239 -5.36 1.29 -3.95
C HIS A 239 -5.10 0.03 -4.78
N ALA A 240 -5.91 -1.01 -4.58
CA ALA A 240 -5.86 -2.26 -5.33
C ALA A 240 -7.17 -2.54 -6.06
N GLU A 241 -7.06 -3.00 -7.32
CA GLU A 241 -8.16 -3.54 -8.11
C GLU A 241 -7.88 -4.99 -8.46
N TYR A 242 -8.92 -5.80 -8.54
CA TYR A 242 -8.83 -7.22 -8.85
C TYR A 242 -9.42 -7.53 -10.24
N GLU A 243 -10.68 -7.21 -10.46
CA GLU A 243 -11.45 -7.53 -11.66
C GLU A 243 -11.20 -6.56 -12.82
N LEU A 244 -10.92 -5.29 -12.50
CA LEU A 244 -10.69 -4.28 -13.52
C LEU A 244 -9.26 -4.35 -14.06
N SER A 245 -9.12 -4.35 -15.39
CA SER A 245 -7.81 -4.16 -16.02
C SER A 245 -7.29 -2.74 -15.79
N THR A 246 -5.97 -2.56 -15.80
CA THR A 246 -5.31 -1.25 -15.63
C THR A 246 -5.81 -0.19 -16.61
N SER A 247 -6.20 -0.57 -17.83
CA SER A 247 -6.78 0.36 -18.81
C SER A 247 -8.12 0.96 -18.38
N ARG A 248 -8.84 0.32 -17.46
CA ARG A 248 -10.15 0.76 -17.00
C ARG A 248 -10.07 1.77 -15.86
N PHE A 249 -9.05 1.69 -15.00
CA PHE A 249 -8.97 2.54 -13.81
C PHE A 249 -7.76 3.50 -13.77
N CYS A 250 -6.64 3.18 -14.40
CA CYS A 250 -5.40 3.93 -14.20
C CYS A 250 -5.47 5.42 -14.58
N VAL A 251 -6.25 5.78 -15.62
CA VAL A 251 -6.38 7.20 -16.01
C VAL A 251 -7.04 8.01 -14.89
N LYS A 252 -8.17 7.51 -14.36
CA LYS A 252 -8.88 8.15 -13.24
C LYS A 252 -8.02 8.14 -11.96
N SER A 253 -7.40 7.00 -11.64
CA SER A 253 -6.56 6.85 -10.46
C SER A 253 -5.38 7.82 -10.43
N ARG A 254 -4.69 8.01 -11.55
CA ARG A 254 -3.60 8.99 -11.65
C ARG A 254 -4.09 10.43 -11.48
N ALA A 255 -5.21 10.77 -12.11
CA ALA A 255 -5.81 12.10 -11.93
C ALA A 255 -6.14 12.37 -10.45
N ALA A 256 -6.62 11.36 -9.74
CA ALA A 256 -6.89 11.39 -8.30
C ALA A 256 -5.64 11.18 -7.41
N LYS A 257 -4.44 11.02 -8.00
CA LYS A 257 -3.17 10.77 -7.30
C LYS A 257 -3.18 9.52 -6.40
N LEU A 258 -3.99 8.52 -6.74
CA LEU A 258 -4.01 7.24 -6.02
C LEU A 258 -2.79 6.39 -6.40
N SER A 259 -2.26 5.65 -5.44
CA SER A 259 -1.18 4.67 -5.62
C SER A 259 -1.76 3.32 -6.07
N SER A 260 -2.26 3.25 -7.31
CA SER A 260 -3.10 2.15 -7.78
C SER A 260 -2.30 1.02 -8.42
N ILE A 261 -2.66 -0.21 -8.04
CA ILE A 261 -2.15 -1.46 -8.63
C ILE A 261 -3.30 -2.42 -8.94
N GLN A 262 -3.10 -3.27 -9.93
CA GLN A 262 -3.94 -4.45 -10.12
C GLN A 262 -3.31 -5.63 -9.40
N LYS A 263 -4.11 -6.37 -8.65
CA LYS A 263 -3.72 -7.57 -7.92
C LYS A 263 -4.60 -8.76 -8.33
N ARG A 264 -4.22 -9.95 -7.84
CA ARG A 264 -5.10 -11.12 -7.76
C ARG A 264 -5.65 -11.23 -6.34
N TYR A 265 -6.77 -11.90 -6.15
CA TYR A 265 -7.38 -12.09 -4.84
C TYR A 265 -6.50 -12.85 -3.83
N ASP A 266 -5.59 -13.70 -4.33
CA ASP A 266 -4.63 -14.45 -3.50
C ASP A 266 -3.49 -13.57 -2.95
N LEU A 267 -3.39 -12.32 -3.40
CA LEU A 267 -2.39 -11.34 -2.96
C LEU A 267 -0.95 -11.89 -2.96
N ASP A 268 -0.62 -12.67 -4.00
CA ASP A 268 0.73 -13.17 -4.27
C ASP A 268 1.71 -12.04 -4.69
N ALA A 269 2.92 -12.38 -5.12
CA ALA A 269 3.90 -11.40 -5.58
C ALA A 269 3.49 -10.65 -6.86
N TRP A 270 2.58 -11.22 -7.67
CA TRP A 270 2.15 -10.61 -8.91
C TRP A 270 1.43 -9.28 -8.69
N ARG A 271 1.80 -8.28 -9.45
CA ARG A 271 1.07 -7.01 -9.56
C ARG A 271 1.21 -6.43 -10.96
N ARG A 272 0.30 -5.53 -11.30
CA ARG A 272 0.44 -4.65 -12.46
C ARG A 272 0.21 -3.21 -12.02
N THR A 273 1.21 -2.36 -12.22
CA THR A 273 1.13 -0.93 -11.86
C THR A 273 0.42 -0.13 -12.95
N CYS A 274 -0.08 1.03 -12.60
CA CYS A 274 -0.47 2.04 -13.56
C CYS A 274 0.77 2.63 -14.23
N PRO A 275 0.80 2.70 -15.58
CA PRO A 275 1.92 3.24 -16.35
C PRO A 275 2.11 4.75 -16.10
#